data_6b7029c00f18670c2b2ec56675a65b47
#
_entry.id   6b7029c00f18670c2b2ec56675a65b47
#
_cell.length_a   1.000
_cell.length_b   1.000
_cell.length_c   1.000
_cell.angle_alpha   90.00
_cell.angle_beta   90.00
_cell.angle_gamma   90.00
#
_symmetry.space_group_name_H-M   'P 1'
#
loop_
_entity.id
_entity.type
_entity.pdbx_description
1 polymer ?
#
loop_
_entity_poly.entity_id
_entity_poly.type
_entity_poly.pdbx_seq_one_letter_code
_entity_poly.pdbx_strand_id
1 'polypeptide(L)'
;MSKKPVLVVMAAGMGSRYGGLKQIDPVGNCGEAILDFSLYDAHEAGFETAGIIIKEAIKKDFMETVGKRLENCPMEIRYAYQEMHKIPEGFSIPEGRTKPFGTSHAILCAKDAIGDAPFAVLNADDYYGKSAFKVVYDYLCSAEDNEKYDFCMAGYYLCNTVSDHGSVARGVCETDENRNLTAIVERLRIEKYDGGIHFTEDGETWTELAPETPVSMNMFGFTPVFLQELEARFPAFLANELPENPMKKEFLLPMTVGELLKEGKANVKVLSTADKWYGVTYAADKPLVVAALKEKTEQGLYPAAGLWSK
;
A
#
# COMPACT_ATOMS: atom_id res chain seq x y z
N MET A 1 -0.29 1.13 28.32
CA MET A 1 -0.33 0.07 27.28
C MET A 1 -0.31 0.77 25.94
N SER A 2 0.63 0.46 25.06
CA SER A 2 0.63 0.96 23.68
C SER A 2 -0.68 0.55 23.01
N LYS A 3 -1.27 1.45 22.21
CA LYS A 3 -2.47 1.11 21.43
C LYS A 3 -2.10 0.05 20.38
N LYS A 4 -3.01 -0.88 20.13
CA LYS A 4 -2.81 -1.88 19.06
C LYS A 4 -2.73 -1.20 17.70
N PRO A 5 -1.84 -1.66 16.81
CA PRO A 5 -1.73 -1.11 15.46
C PRO A 5 -3.04 -1.21 14.67
N VAL A 6 -3.32 -0.18 13.86
CA VAL A 6 -4.45 -0.12 12.93
C VAL A 6 -3.97 -0.44 11.53
N LEU A 7 -4.71 -1.25 10.78
CA LEU A 7 -4.48 -1.44 9.35
C LEU A 7 -5.16 -0.33 8.56
N VAL A 8 -4.49 0.26 7.59
CA VAL A 8 -5.06 1.25 6.67
C VAL A 8 -4.98 0.75 5.24
N VAL A 9 -6.12 0.56 4.62
CA VAL A 9 -6.22 0.01 3.27
C VAL A 9 -6.65 1.07 2.28
N MET A 10 -5.79 1.39 1.32
CA MET A 10 -6.04 2.39 0.28
C MET A 10 -6.85 1.79 -0.87
N ALA A 11 -8.17 1.95 -0.83
CA ALA A 11 -9.13 1.44 -1.82
C ALA A 11 -9.80 2.55 -2.67
N ALA A 12 -9.30 3.80 -2.61
CA ALA A 12 -9.84 4.93 -3.36
C ALA A 12 -9.31 5.05 -4.81
N GLY A 13 -8.35 4.23 -5.21
CA GLY A 13 -7.76 4.23 -6.54
C GLY A 13 -8.76 3.74 -7.61
N MET A 14 -8.83 4.43 -8.76
CA MET A 14 -9.78 4.10 -9.85
C MET A 14 -9.22 3.17 -10.91
N GLY A 15 -8.11 2.48 -10.70
CA GLY A 15 -7.56 1.48 -11.63
C GLY A 15 -7.73 1.81 -13.12
N SER A 16 -7.28 2.98 -13.57
CA SER A 16 -7.55 3.51 -14.93
C SER A 16 -7.13 2.56 -16.08
N ARG A 17 -6.21 1.63 -15.80
CA ARG A 17 -5.73 0.63 -16.76
C ARG A 17 -6.55 -0.67 -16.74
N TYR A 18 -7.36 -0.88 -15.72
CA TYR A 18 -8.14 -2.12 -15.53
C TYR A 18 -9.54 -2.06 -16.15
N GLY A 19 -10.08 -0.86 -16.34
CA GLY A 19 -11.41 -0.64 -16.93
C GLY A 19 -12.60 -0.92 -15.99
N GLY A 20 -12.35 -0.99 -14.65
CA GLY A 20 -13.39 -1.25 -13.65
C GLY A 20 -12.91 -1.01 -12.22
N LEU A 21 -13.77 -1.29 -11.24
CA LEU A 21 -13.47 -1.19 -9.82
C LEU A 21 -12.68 -2.43 -9.36
N LYS A 22 -11.35 -2.39 -9.47
CA LYS A 22 -10.45 -3.49 -9.07
C LYS A 22 -10.67 -3.97 -7.64
N GLN A 23 -10.98 -3.04 -6.75
CA GLN A 23 -11.06 -3.27 -5.30
C GLN A 23 -12.21 -4.20 -4.90
N ILE A 24 -13.19 -4.38 -5.80
CA ILE A 24 -14.35 -5.24 -5.57
C ILE A 24 -14.38 -6.46 -6.49
N ASP A 25 -13.40 -6.58 -7.40
CA ASP A 25 -13.37 -7.66 -8.39
C ASP A 25 -13.00 -9.00 -7.74
N PRO A 26 -13.84 -10.03 -7.87
CA PRO A 26 -13.65 -11.29 -7.20
C PRO A 26 -12.44 -12.06 -7.75
N VAL A 27 -11.62 -12.57 -6.82
CA VAL A 27 -10.44 -13.43 -7.09
C VAL A 27 -10.47 -14.72 -6.28
N GLY A 28 -11.25 -14.77 -5.21
CA GLY A 28 -11.41 -15.95 -4.36
C GLY A 28 -12.57 -16.85 -4.79
N ASN A 29 -12.58 -18.07 -4.27
CA ASN A 29 -13.55 -19.12 -4.60
C ASN A 29 -14.99 -18.78 -4.16
N CYS A 30 -15.14 -17.95 -3.14
CA CYS A 30 -16.44 -17.54 -2.57
C CYS A 30 -16.76 -16.06 -2.91
N GLY A 31 -16.08 -15.50 -3.92
CA GLY A 31 -16.32 -14.15 -4.39
C GLY A 31 -15.51 -13.07 -3.65
N GLU A 32 -14.50 -13.48 -2.89
CA GLU A 32 -13.62 -12.56 -2.19
C GLU A 32 -12.77 -11.75 -3.16
N ALA A 33 -12.59 -10.47 -2.90
CA ALA A 33 -11.61 -9.60 -3.54
C ALA A 33 -10.24 -9.72 -2.85
N ILE A 34 -9.18 -9.19 -3.45
CA ILE A 34 -7.83 -9.18 -2.84
C ILE A 34 -7.85 -8.54 -1.45
N LEU A 35 -8.61 -7.47 -1.28
CA LEU A 35 -8.79 -6.80 0.00
C LEU A 35 -9.27 -7.74 1.12
N ASP A 36 -10.18 -8.67 0.83
CA ASP A 36 -10.69 -9.62 1.82
C ASP A 36 -9.55 -10.51 2.36
N PHE A 37 -8.63 -10.96 1.49
CA PHE A 37 -7.45 -11.72 1.88
C PHE A 37 -6.48 -10.88 2.72
N SER A 38 -6.27 -9.61 2.34
CA SER A 38 -5.44 -8.69 3.12
C SER A 38 -5.98 -8.48 4.54
N LEU A 39 -7.30 -8.32 4.70
CA LEU A 39 -7.93 -8.19 6.01
C LEU A 39 -7.84 -9.49 6.81
N TYR A 40 -8.01 -10.64 6.14
CA TYR A 40 -7.87 -11.94 6.80
C TYR A 40 -6.44 -12.15 7.32
N ASP A 41 -5.43 -11.93 6.50
CA ASP A 41 -4.02 -12.06 6.87
C ASP A 41 -3.63 -11.07 7.98
N ALA A 42 -4.17 -9.85 7.94
CA ALA A 42 -3.97 -8.85 8.98
C ALA A 42 -4.60 -9.28 10.32
N HIS A 43 -5.82 -9.81 10.30
CA HIS A 43 -6.47 -10.33 11.50
C HIS A 43 -5.65 -11.47 12.13
N GLU A 44 -5.21 -12.42 11.33
CA GLU A 44 -4.34 -13.52 11.77
C GLU A 44 -2.99 -13.02 12.33
N ALA A 45 -2.47 -11.89 11.83
CA ALA A 45 -1.27 -11.25 12.37
C ALA A 45 -1.49 -10.55 13.71
N GLY A 46 -2.75 -10.18 14.05
CA GLY A 46 -3.12 -9.57 15.32
C GLY A 46 -3.77 -8.18 15.20
N PHE A 47 -3.97 -7.63 14.00
CA PHE A 47 -4.72 -6.40 13.82
C PHE A 47 -6.19 -6.62 14.20
N GLU A 48 -6.74 -5.70 15.01
CA GLU A 48 -8.14 -5.74 15.46
C GLU A 48 -8.99 -4.65 14.81
N THR A 49 -8.37 -3.64 14.18
CA THR A 49 -9.04 -2.52 13.54
C THR A 49 -8.47 -2.29 12.16
N ALA A 50 -9.35 -2.06 11.18
CA ALA A 50 -8.97 -1.64 9.83
C ALA A 50 -9.72 -0.37 9.39
N GLY A 51 -8.97 0.63 8.92
CA GLY A 51 -9.46 1.81 8.23
C GLY A 51 -9.43 1.58 6.72
N ILE A 52 -10.57 1.57 6.06
CA ILE A 52 -10.66 1.39 4.61
C ILE A 52 -10.95 2.74 3.96
N ILE A 53 -10.02 3.20 3.12
CA ILE A 53 -10.13 4.47 2.40
C ILE A 53 -10.78 4.21 1.04
N ILE A 54 -11.98 4.75 0.85
CA ILE A 54 -12.73 4.69 -0.41
C ILE A 54 -13.07 6.11 -0.91
N LYS A 55 -13.72 6.22 -2.05
CA LYS A 55 -14.41 7.44 -2.51
C LYS A 55 -15.90 7.32 -2.24
N GLU A 56 -16.56 8.43 -1.93
CA GLU A 56 -18.01 8.45 -1.78
C GLU A 56 -18.72 7.94 -3.06
N ALA A 57 -18.15 8.25 -4.24
CA ALA A 57 -18.70 7.82 -5.53
C ALA A 57 -18.81 6.30 -5.70
N ILE A 58 -17.96 5.50 -5.02
CA ILE A 58 -17.98 4.02 -5.11
C ILE A 58 -18.58 3.36 -3.87
N LYS A 59 -18.99 4.14 -2.88
CA LYS A 59 -19.47 3.65 -1.59
C LYS A 59 -20.58 2.61 -1.73
N LYS A 60 -21.58 2.91 -2.55
CA LYS A 60 -22.72 2.00 -2.73
C LYS A 60 -22.28 0.64 -3.24
N ASP A 61 -21.54 0.61 -4.33
CA ASP A 61 -21.08 -0.64 -4.96
C ASP A 61 -20.12 -1.39 -4.03
N PHE A 62 -19.24 -0.66 -3.33
CA PHE A 62 -18.33 -1.22 -2.34
C PHE A 62 -19.08 -1.87 -1.18
N MET A 63 -20.08 -1.20 -0.61
CA MET A 63 -20.86 -1.72 0.52
C MET A 63 -21.75 -2.90 0.12
N GLU A 64 -22.29 -2.90 -1.10
CA GLU A 64 -23.13 -4.01 -1.62
C GLU A 64 -22.31 -5.27 -1.93
N THR A 65 -20.98 -5.15 -2.08
CA THR A 65 -20.07 -6.24 -2.43
C THR A 65 -19.14 -6.58 -1.26
N VAL A 66 -18.02 -5.87 -1.12
CA VAL A 66 -17.03 -6.08 -0.06
C VAL A 66 -17.66 -5.84 1.32
N GLY A 67 -18.41 -4.75 1.49
CA GLY A 67 -19.04 -4.40 2.77
C GLY A 67 -19.89 -5.54 3.34
N LYS A 68 -20.71 -6.20 2.51
CA LYS A 68 -21.52 -7.36 2.94
C LYS A 68 -20.68 -8.53 3.45
N ARG A 69 -19.56 -8.81 2.80
CA ARG A 69 -18.67 -9.89 3.26
C ARG A 69 -18.02 -9.52 4.59
N LEU A 70 -17.66 -8.25 4.77
CA LEU A 70 -17.02 -7.74 5.99
C LEU A 70 -17.97 -7.66 7.21
N GLU A 71 -19.29 -7.83 7.05
CA GLU A 71 -20.22 -7.93 8.18
C GLU A 71 -19.88 -9.09 9.13
N ASN A 72 -19.21 -10.14 8.62
CA ASN A 72 -18.75 -11.27 9.42
C ASN A 72 -17.26 -11.18 9.79
N CYS A 73 -16.55 -10.13 9.37
CA CYS A 73 -15.17 -9.91 9.73
C CYS A 73 -15.04 -9.61 11.23
N PRO A 74 -14.16 -10.29 11.97
CA PRO A 74 -14.00 -10.07 13.41
C PRO A 74 -13.29 -8.74 13.75
N MET A 75 -12.73 -8.04 12.75
CA MET A 75 -12.08 -6.75 12.94
C MET A 75 -13.11 -5.62 13.00
N GLU A 76 -12.81 -4.57 13.75
CA GLU A 76 -13.53 -3.29 13.67
C GLU A 76 -13.21 -2.61 12.35
N ILE A 77 -14.19 -2.46 11.46
CA ILE A 77 -14.02 -1.81 10.16
C ILE A 77 -14.49 -0.35 10.26
N ARG A 78 -13.57 0.57 9.96
CA ARG A 78 -13.83 2.01 9.88
C ARG A 78 -13.66 2.48 8.44
N TYR A 79 -14.61 3.27 7.92
CA TYR A 79 -14.52 3.81 6.57
C TYR A 79 -14.04 5.25 6.58
N ALA A 80 -13.10 5.56 5.71
CA ALA A 80 -12.63 6.91 5.45
C ALA A 80 -12.84 7.25 3.96
N TYR A 81 -13.06 8.54 3.68
CA TYR A 81 -13.36 8.98 2.31
C TYR A 81 -12.28 9.93 1.82
N GLN A 82 -11.56 9.53 0.77
CA GLN A 82 -10.62 10.41 0.08
C GLN A 82 -11.36 11.30 -0.90
N GLU A 83 -11.64 12.53 -0.46
CA GLU A 83 -12.32 13.53 -1.28
C GLU A 83 -11.43 14.75 -1.52
N MET A 84 -11.44 15.28 -2.75
CA MET A 84 -10.56 16.39 -3.14
C MET A 84 -10.82 17.68 -2.36
N HIS A 85 -12.05 17.90 -1.86
CA HIS A 85 -12.39 19.06 -1.06
C HIS A 85 -11.81 19.06 0.37
N LYS A 86 -11.26 17.91 0.80
CA LYS A 86 -10.56 17.79 2.10
C LYS A 86 -9.15 18.37 1.99
N ILE A 87 -9.07 19.67 1.83
CA ILE A 87 -7.84 20.47 1.75
C ILE A 87 -7.85 21.54 2.84
N PRO A 88 -6.69 22.02 3.30
CA PRO A 88 -6.60 23.08 4.29
C PRO A 88 -7.29 24.37 3.83
N GLU A 89 -7.75 25.17 4.80
CA GLU A 89 -8.31 26.49 4.55
C GLU A 89 -7.31 27.38 3.78
N GLY A 90 -7.82 28.19 2.85
CA GLY A 90 -6.99 29.08 2.01
C GLY A 90 -6.49 28.45 0.72
N PHE A 91 -6.69 27.15 0.49
CA PHE A 91 -6.36 26.48 -0.76
C PHE A 91 -7.62 26.19 -1.59
N SER A 92 -7.44 26.05 -2.90
CA SER A 92 -8.50 25.69 -3.83
C SER A 92 -8.09 24.51 -4.71
N ILE A 93 -9.07 23.73 -5.15
CA ILE A 93 -8.85 22.67 -6.13
C ILE A 93 -8.59 23.31 -7.50
N PRO A 94 -7.51 22.95 -8.21
CA PRO A 94 -7.29 23.44 -9.58
C PRO A 94 -8.50 23.15 -10.48
N GLU A 95 -8.90 24.12 -11.26
CA GLU A 95 -10.03 23.98 -12.19
C GLU A 95 -9.78 22.84 -13.17
N GLY A 96 -10.78 21.95 -13.32
CA GLY A 96 -10.70 20.76 -14.18
C GLY A 96 -9.93 19.56 -13.59
N ARG A 97 -9.33 19.69 -12.41
CA ARG A 97 -8.66 18.53 -11.76
C ARG A 97 -9.67 17.48 -11.32
N THR A 98 -9.47 16.25 -11.79
CA THR A 98 -10.25 15.06 -11.37
C THR A 98 -9.41 14.04 -10.60
N LYS A 99 -8.07 14.17 -10.69
CA LYS A 99 -7.12 13.27 -10.03
C LYS A 99 -7.00 13.60 -8.54
N PRO A 100 -7.13 12.63 -7.62
CA PRO A 100 -6.85 12.83 -6.20
C PRO A 100 -5.44 13.36 -5.94
N PHE A 101 -5.21 13.91 -4.73
CA PHE A 101 -3.90 14.47 -4.38
C PHE A 101 -2.82 13.45 -4.01
N GLY A 102 -3.09 12.15 -4.12
CA GLY A 102 -2.10 11.09 -3.92
C GLY A 102 -2.30 10.29 -2.63
N THR A 103 -1.36 9.37 -2.37
CA THR A 103 -1.46 8.38 -1.29
C THR A 103 -1.26 8.99 0.10
N SER A 104 -0.38 9.99 0.26
CA SER A 104 -0.23 10.74 1.52
C SER A 104 -1.52 11.49 1.89
N HIS A 105 -2.20 12.08 0.91
CA HIS A 105 -3.51 12.71 1.15
C HIS A 105 -4.60 11.68 1.49
N ALA A 106 -4.54 10.48 0.91
CA ALA A 106 -5.46 9.41 1.29
C ALA A 106 -5.34 9.07 2.79
N ILE A 107 -4.11 8.95 3.28
CA ILE A 107 -3.83 8.67 4.70
C ILE A 107 -4.33 9.82 5.59
N LEU A 108 -4.12 11.08 5.19
CA LEU A 108 -4.67 12.24 5.91
C LEU A 108 -6.20 12.17 6.02
N CYS A 109 -6.88 11.75 4.96
CA CYS A 109 -8.33 11.58 4.98
C CYS A 109 -8.80 10.47 5.94
N ALA A 110 -7.91 9.56 6.33
CA ALA A 110 -8.17 8.46 7.27
C ALA A 110 -7.75 8.77 8.71
N LYS A 111 -7.33 10.00 9.03
CA LYS A 111 -6.84 10.38 10.36
C LYS A 111 -7.77 9.94 11.48
N ASP A 112 -9.07 10.19 11.36
CA ASP A 112 -10.06 9.83 12.40
C ASP A 112 -10.22 8.31 12.52
N ALA A 113 -10.05 7.55 11.43
CA ALA A 113 -10.12 6.10 11.45
C ALA A 113 -8.87 5.48 12.11
N ILE A 114 -7.73 6.13 12.00
CA ILE A 114 -6.44 5.72 12.58
C ILE A 114 -6.39 6.11 14.07
N GLY A 115 -6.79 7.33 14.38
CA GLY A 115 -6.63 7.92 15.70
C GLY A 115 -5.17 8.19 16.03
N ASP A 116 -4.78 7.87 17.25
CA ASP A 116 -3.43 8.04 17.80
C ASP A 116 -2.74 6.66 18.01
N ALA A 117 -3.07 5.67 17.19
CA ALA A 117 -2.43 4.36 17.17
C ALA A 117 -1.31 4.28 16.12
N PRO A 118 -0.28 3.44 16.33
CA PRO A 118 0.59 3.02 15.25
C PRO A 118 -0.27 2.40 14.12
N PHE A 119 0.18 2.49 12.88
CA PHE A 119 -0.63 1.98 11.78
C PHE A 119 0.21 1.44 10.61
N ALA A 120 -0.30 0.42 9.95
CA ALA A 120 0.23 -0.09 8.70
C ALA A 120 -0.62 0.41 7.53
N VAL A 121 0.01 0.70 6.40
CA VAL A 121 -0.65 1.16 5.17
C VAL A 121 -0.37 0.18 4.04
N LEU A 122 -1.38 -0.11 3.21
CA LEU A 122 -1.25 -0.95 2.02
C LEU A 122 -2.26 -0.60 0.92
N ASN A 123 -2.01 -1.09 -0.28
CA ASN A 123 -2.94 -0.99 -1.41
C ASN A 123 -4.00 -2.09 -1.34
N ALA A 124 -5.23 -1.77 -1.69
CA ALA A 124 -6.36 -2.72 -1.68
C ALA A 124 -6.32 -3.77 -2.81
N ASP A 125 -5.57 -3.50 -3.87
CA ASP A 125 -5.48 -4.31 -5.09
C ASP A 125 -4.20 -5.16 -5.19
N ASP A 126 -3.44 -5.22 -4.09
CA ASP A 126 -2.20 -5.98 -3.96
C ASP A 126 -2.37 -7.11 -2.92
N TYR A 127 -1.96 -8.32 -3.28
CA TYR A 127 -1.84 -9.44 -2.35
C TYR A 127 -0.42 -9.50 -1.79
N TYR A 128 -0.30 -9.37 -0.49
CA TYR A 128 0.98 -9.21 0.22
C TYR A 128 1.52 -10.52 0.81
N GLY A 129 0.64 -11.47 1.15
CA GLY A 129 1.00 -12.70 1.87
C GLY A 129 1.07 -12.53 3.39
N LYS A 130 0.87 -13.65 4.09
CA LYS A 130 0.71 -13.66 5.57
C LYS A 130 1.91 -13.14 6.35
N SER A 131 3.13 -13.48 5.90
CA SER A 131 4.33 -13.12 6.68
C SER A 131 4.59 -11.61 6.67
N ALA A 132 4.22 -10.91 5.60
CA ALA A 132 4.36 -9.45 5.53
C ALA A 132 3.53 -8.75 6.61
N PHE A 133 2.28 -9.17 6.81
CA PHE A 133 1.43 -8.62 7.89
C PHE A 133 2.01 -8.91 9.27
N LYS A 134 2.50 -10.12 9.49
CA LYS A 134 3.04 -10.53 10.79
C LYS A 134 4.28 -9.71 11.18
N VAL A 135 5.25 -9.55 10.28
CA VAL A 135 6.47 -8.82 10.58
C VAL A 135 6.21 -7.33 10.79
N VAL A 136 5.28 -6.73 10.03
CA VAL A 136 4.90 -5.32 10.20
C VAL A 136 4.11 -5.12 11.51
N TYR A 137 3.16 -6.00 11.82
CA TYR A 137 2.41 -5.92 13.08
C TYR A 137 3.32 -6.02 14.30
N ASP A 138 4.20 -7.03 14.33
CA ASP A 138 5.11 -7.25 15.45
C ASP A 138 6.04 -6.05 15.66
N TYR A 139 6.55 -5.48 14.57
CA TYR A 139 7.38 -4.28 14.65
C TYR A 139 6.60 -3.11 15.25
N LEU A 140 5.41 -2.83 14.74
CA LEU A 140 4.58 -1.71 15.20
C LEU A 140 4.14 -1.83 16.66
N CYS A 141 4.02 -3.05 17.20
CA CYS A 141 3.74 -3.26 18.61
C CYS A 141 4.87 -2.79 19.56
N SER A 142 6.08 -2.67 19.03
CA SER A 142 7.29 -2.27 19.79
C SER A 142 7.92 -0.97 19.28
N ALA A 143 7.41 -0.37 18.22
CA ALA A 143 7.94 0.85 17.64
C ALA A 143 7.79 2.03 18.62
N GLU A 144 8.87 2.75 18.86
CA GLU A 144 8.93 3.89 19.75
C GLU A 144 9.76 5.02 19.12
N ASP A 145 9.13 6.19 18.99
CA ASP A 145 9.83 7.39 18.54
C ASP A 145 10.78 7.89 19.65
N ASN A 146 12.04 8.03 19.29
CA ASN A 146 13.09 8.56 20.17
C ASN A 146 13.72 9.80 19.54
N GLU A 147 15.03 9.75 19.23
CA GLU A 147 15.72 10.82 18.50
C GLU A 147 15.22 10.93 17.04
N LYS A 148 14.71 9.80 16.49
CA LYS A 148 14.11 9.70 15.17
C LYS A 148 12.79 8.96 15.26
N TYR A 149 11.93 9.22 14.29
CA TYR A 149 10.70 8.47 14.10
C TYR A 149 11.02 7.02 13.73
N ASP A 150 10.36 6.07 14.36
CA ASP A 150 10.63 4.65 14.22
C ASP A 150 9.59 3.99 13.30
N PHE A 151 9.88 3.97 12.00
CA PHE A 151 9.01 3.45 10.95
C PHE A 151 9.54 2.13 10.40
N CYS A 152 8.69 1.41 9.68
CA CYS A 152 9.10 0.20 8.95
C CYS A 152 8.42 0.10 7.59
N MET A 153 8.90 -0.83 6.79
CA MET A 153 8.26 -1.26 5.55
C MET A 153 8.47 -2.75 5.31
N ALA A 154 7.52 -3.41 4.66
CA ALA A 154 7.75 -4.74 4.12
C ALA A 154 8.60 -4.62 2.84
N GLY A 155 9.79 -5.22 2.86
CA GLY A 155 10.70 -5.30 1.72
C GLY A 155 10.56 -6.64 1.02
N TYR A 156 10.10 -6.63 -0.23
CA TYR A 156 9.98 -7.82 -1.06
C TYR A 156 11.25 -8.03 -1.88
N TYR A 157 11.60 -9.26 -2.15
CA TYR A 157 12.62 -9.55 -3.14
C TYR A 157 12.09 -9.21 -4.54
N LEU A 158 12.89 -8.51 -5.34
CA LEU A 158 12.51 -8.07 -6.68
C LEU A 158 11.99 -9.24 -7.55
N CYS A 159 12.66 -10.40 -7.50
CA CYS A 159 12.26 -11.59 -8.25
C CYS A 159 10.82 -12.06 -7.92
N ASN A 160 10.30 -11.75 -6.74
CA ASN A 160 8.95 -12.09 -6.31
C ASN A 160 7.89 -11.05 -6.72
N THR A 161 8.27 -10.00 -7.46
CA THR A 161 7.39 -8.88 -7.82
C THR A 161 7.37 -8.53 -9.30
N VAL A 162 8.20 -9.17 -10.12
CA VAL A 162 8.24 -8.95 -11.58
C VAL A 162 7.19 -9.78 -12.30
N SER A 163 6.73 -9.29 -13.46
CA SER A 163 5.76 -9.96 -14.32
C SER A 163 6.46 -10.64 -15.50
N ASP A 164 5.88 -11.75 -15.99
CA ASP A 164 6.25 -12.37 -17.26
C ASP A 164 5.54 -11.71 -18.46
N HIS A 165 4.61 -10.79 -18.20
CA HIS A 165 3.74 -10.18 -19.21
C HIS A 165 4.15 -8.76 -19.62
N GLY A 166 5.25 -8.23 -19.05
CA GLY A 166 5.74 -6.90 -19.39
C GLY A 166 6.45 -6.19 -18.24
N SER A 167 6.73 -4.92 -18.47
CA SER A 167 7.44 -4.09 -17.50
C SER A 167 6.61 -3.78 -16.26
N VAL A 168 7.31 -3.64 -15.14
CA VAL A 168 6.76 -3.17 -13.88
C VAL A 168 7.51 -1.93 -13.39
N ALA A 169 6.84 -1.10 -12.59
CA ALA A 169 7.48 -0.01 -11.85
C ALA A 169 7.63 -0.41 -10.39
N ARG A 170 8.81 -0.17 -9.77
CA ARG A 170 9.08 -0.51 -8.37
C ARG A 170 9.95 0.54 -7.70
N GLY A 171 9.65 0.82 -6.45
CA GLY A 171 10.55 1.54 -5.57
C GLY A 171 11.70 0.63 -5.14
N VAL A 172 12.83 0.71 -5.83
CA VAL A 172 14.05 -0.04 -5.50
C VAL A 172 14.67 0.57 -4.26
N CYS A 173 14.87 -0.25 -3.23
CA CYS A 173 15.35 0.16 -1.92
C CYS A 173 16.84 -0.06 -1.77
N GLU A 174 17.53 0.95 -1.24
CA GLU A 174 18.89 0.83 -0.72
C GLU A 174 18.83 0.76 0.80
N THR A 175 19.64 -0.09 1.42
CA THR A 175 19.66 -0.28 2.88
C THR A 175 21.07 -0.25 3.42
N ASP A 176 21.21 0.18 4.67
CA ASP A 176 22.46 0.01 5.43
C ASP A 176 22.65 -1.45 5.90
N GLU A 177 23.76 -1.72 6.59
CA GLU A 177 24.09 -3.03 7.17
C GLU A 177 23.06 -3.53 8.20
N ASN A 178 22.34 -2.61 8.83
CA ASN A 178 21.28 -2.87 9.80
C ASN A 178 19.91 -2.99 9.13
N ARG A 179 19.85 -2.96 7.77
CA ARG A 179 18.60 -2.98 6.99
C ARG A 179 17.69 -1.78 7.26
N ASN A 180 18.24 -0.64 7.63
CA ASN A 180 17.50 0.60 7.60
C ASN A 180 17.54 1.16 6.18
N LEU A 181 16.41 1.65 5.73
CA LEU A 181 16.26 2.26 4.41
C LEU A 181 17.12 3.53 4.31
N THR A 182 18.00 3.59 3.33
CA THR A 182 18.81 4.78 3.03
C THR A 182 18.31 5.55 1.83
N ALA A 183 17.71 4.84 0.86
CA ALA A 183 17.06 5.46 -0.31
C ALA A 183 15.96 4.56 -0.87
N ILE A 184 14.96 5.19 -1.49
CA ILE A 184 14.00 4.55 -2.41
C ILE A 184 14.12 5.27 -3.74
N VAL A 185 14.37 4.51 -4.81
CA VAL A 185 14.42 5.04 -6.17
C VAL A 185 13.35 4.37 -7.00
N GLU A 186 12.36 5.14 -7.44
CA GLU A 186 11.31 4.62 -8.33
C GLU A 186 11.90 4.31 -9.70
N ARG A 187 11.94 3.03 -10.07
CA ARG A 187 12.33 2.56 -11.41
C ARG A 187 11.05 2.27 -12.19
N LEU A 188 10.78 3.08 -13.20
CA LEU A 188 9.51 3.06 -13.94
C LEU A 188 9.40 1.88 -14.90
N ARG A 189 10.54 1.32 -15.32
CA ARG A 189 10.59 0.21 -16.26
C ARG A 189 11.62 -0.84 -15.84
N ILE A 190 11.12 -1.91 -15.23
CA ILE A 190 11.88 -3.11 -14.86
C ILE A 190 11.28 -4.28 -15.62
N GLU A 191 12.12 -5.09 -16.27
CA GLU A 191 11.70 -6.25 -17.06
C GLU A 191 12.59 -7.45 -16.79
N LYS A 192 12.06 -8.65 -17.04
CA LYS A 192 12.88 -9.84 -17.26
C LYS A 192 13.50 -9.74 -18.64
N TYR A 193 14.81 -9.62 -18.70
CA TYR A 193 15.56 -9.41 -19.93
C TYR A 193 16.86 -10.20 -19.88
N ASP A 194 17.22 -10.89 -20.98
CA ASP A 194 18.47 -11.63 -21.13
C ASP A 194 18.82 -12.57 -19.96
N GLY A 195 17.79 -13.26 -19.43
CA GLY A 195 17.94 -14.24 -18.35
C GLY A 195 18.08 -13.64 -16.94
N GLY A 196 18.05 -12.30 -16.80
CA GLY A 196 18.11 -11.55 -15.55
C GLY A 196 16.92 -10.61 -15.36
N ILE A 197 17.02 -9.73 -14.35
CA ILE A 197 16.09 -8.65 -14.12
C ILE A 197 16.84 -7.34 -14.34
N HIS A 198 16.33 -6.51 -15.23
CA HIS A 198 17.00 -5.27 -15.63
C HIS A 198 16.02 -4.09 -15.58
N PHE A 199 16.55 -2.89 -15.36
CA PHE A 199 15.79 -1.66 -15.52
C PHE A 199 16.41 -0.76 -16.57
N THR A 200 15.60 0.14 -17.11
CA THR A 200 16.03 1.19 -18.01
C THR A 200 15.32 2.50 -17.70
N GLU A 201 16.03 3.62 -17.86
CA GLU A 201 15.47 4.97 -17.73
C GLU A 201 15.15 5.59 -19.09
N ASP A 202 15.92 5.20 -20.13
CA ASP A 202 15.87 5.76 -21.49
C ASP A 202 15.25 4.79 -22.51
N GLY A 203 15.07 3.53 -22.16
CA GLY A 203 14.59 2.47 -23.05
C GLY A 203 15.70 1.83 -23.90
N GLU A 204 16.93 2.30 -23.82
CA GLU A 204 18.08 1.84 -24.61
C GLU A 204 19.14 1.17 -23.74
N THR A 205 19.50 1.82 -22.63
CA THR A 205 20.51 1.32 -21.68
C THR A 205 19.85 0.48 -20.58
N TRP A 206 20.27 -0.78 -20.46
CA TRP A 206 19.75 -1.69 -19.46
C TRP A 206 20.77 -1.95 -18.36
N THR A 207 20.34 -1.83 -17.12
CA THR A 207 21.15 -2.11 -15.92
C THR A 207 20.56 -3.27 -15.15
N GLU A 208 21.39 -4.26 -14.84
CA GLU A 208 20.98 -5.44 -14.09
C GLU A 208 20.68 -5.10 -12.63
N LEU A 209 19.66 -5.74 -12.07
CA LEU A 209 19.30 -5.72 -10.66
C LEU A 209 19.37 -7.15 -10.10
N ALA A 210 19.98 -7.31 -8.94
CA ALA A 210 20.02 -8.60 -8.26
C ALA A 210 18.60 -9.08 -7.93
N PRO A 211 18.29 -10.38 -8.10
CA PRO A 211 16.95 -10.91 -7.80
C PRO A 211 16.47 -10.65 -6.37
N GLU A 212 17.39 -10.60 -5.40
CA GLU A 212 17.12 -10.35 -3.99
C GLU A 212 17.13 -8.87 -3.61
N THR A 213 17.26 -7.97 -4.59
CA THR A 213 17.16 -6.52 -4.34
C THR A 213 15.84 -6.21 -3.64
N PRO A 214 15.85 -5.54 -2.48
CA PRO A 214 14.62 -5.19 -1.79
C PRO A 214 13.86 -4.10 -2.56
N VAL A 215 12.55 -4.31 -2.70
CA VAL A 215 11.65 -3.34 -3.34
C VAL A 215 10.44 -3.04 -2.47
N SER A 216 9.96 -1.81 -2.56
CA SER A 216 8.72 -1.37 -1.92
C SER A 216 7.52 -1.76 -2.77
N MET A 217 6.51 -2.31 -2.09
CA MET A 217 5.17 -2.55 -2.63
C MET A 217 4.12 -1.70 -1.90
N ASN A 218 4.52 -0.55 -1.37
CA ASN A 218 3.68 0.39 -0.60
C ASN A 218 3.09 -0.19 0.71
N MET A 219 3.69 -1.23 1.28
CA MET A 219 3.35 -1.68 2.62
C MET A 219 4.32 -1.06 3.63
N PHE A 220 3.86 -0.05 4.34
CA PHE A 220 4.61 0.69 5.36
C PHE A 220 3.95 0.60 6.72
N GLY A 221 4.75 0.73 7.77
CA GLY A 221 4.31 0.86 9.15
C GLY A 221 4.83 2.16 9.77
N PHE A 222 3.95 2.89 10.44
CA PHE A 222 4.23 4.21 11.01
C PHE A 222 3.78 4.32 12.45
N THR A 223 4.49 5.12 13.23
CA THR A 223 3.99 5.67 14.48
C THR A 223 3.04 6.84 14.21
N PRO A 224 2.22 7.26 15.19
CA PRO A 224 1.24 8.33 14.99
C PRO A 224 1.81 9.68 14.53
N VAL A 225 3.10 9.93 14.79
CA VAL A 225 3.78 11.17 14.41
C VAL A 225 3.78 11.37 12.89
N PHE A 226 3.70 10.30 12.10
CA PHE A 226 3.63 10.41 10.64
C PHE A 226 2.40 11.20 10.16
N LEU A 227 1.25 11.08 10.84
CA LEU A 227 0.08 11.90 10.52
C LEU A 227 0.35 13.40 10.74
N GLN A 228 1.11 13.75 11.78
CA GLN A 228 1.48 15.13 12.05
C GLN A 228 2.42 15.69 10.97
N GLU A 229 3.39 14.87 10.51
CA GLU A 229 4.26 15.25 9.40
C GLU A 229 3.48 15.42 8.09
N LEU A 230 2.50 14.57 7.80
CA LEU A 230 1.64 14.72 6.63
C LEU A 230 0.82 16.02 6.70
N GLU A 231 0.22 16.33 7.85
CA GLU A 231 -0.54 17.57 8.08
C GLU A 231 0.32 18.81 7.89
N ALA A 232 1.55 18.79 8.39
CA ALA A 232 2.48 19.91 8.26
C ALA A 232 2.98 20.12 6.82
N ARG A 233 3.15 19.04 6.04
CA ARG A 233 3.71 19.07 4.67
C ARG A 233 2.66 19.32 3.60
N PHE A 234 1.41 18.91 3.81
CA PHE A 234 0.39 19.02 2.77
C PHE A 234 0.13 20.46 2.31
N PRO A 235 0.07 21.50 3.18
CA PRO A 235 -0.02 22.89 2.75
C PRO A 235 1.16 23.33 1.87
N ALA A 236 2.40 22.93 2.22
CA ALA A 236 3.60 23.25 1.43
C ALA A 236 3.55 22.58 0.04
N PHE A 237 3.11 21.32 -0.05
CA PHE A 237 2.87 20.64 -1.32
C PHE A 237 1.85 21.40 -2.18
N LEU A 238 0.72 21.84 -1.61
CA LEU A 238 -0.31 22.58 -2.33
C LEU A 238 0.20 23.93 -2.83
N ALA A 239 1.05 24.63 -2.06
CA ALA A 239 1.58 25.93 -2.40
C ALA A 239 2.71 25.88 -3.43
N ASN A 240 3.62 24.92 -3.31
CA ASN A 240 4.91 24.94 -4.01
C ASN A 240 5.02 23.90 -5.13
N GLU A 241 4.50 22.69 -4.92
CA GLU A 241 4.67 21.59 -5.88
C GLU A 241 3.48 21.42 -6.82
N LEU A 242 2.26 21.52 -6.28
CA LEU A 242 1.04 21.37 -7.09
C LEU A 242 1.00 22.30 -8.30
N PRO A 243 1.46 23.59 -8.23
CA PRO A 243 1.49 24.51 -9.36
C PRO A 243 2.39 24.07 -10.53
N GLU A 244 3.40 23.22 -10.29
CA GLU A 244 4.27 22.70 -11.37
C GLU A 244 3.48 21.84 -12.37
N ASN A 245 2.50 21.09 -11.90
CA ASN A 245 1.59 20.30 -12.73
C ASN A 245 0.23 20.13 -12.04
N PRO A 246 -0.63 21.16 -12.07
CA PRO A 246 -1.87 21.19 -11.29
C PRO A 246 -2.82 20.01 -11.54
N MET A 247 -2.76 19.43 -12.74
CA MET A 247 -3.66 18.33 -13.14
C MET A 247 -3.15 16.96 -12.75
N LYS A 248 -1.83 16.77 -12.54
CA LYS A 248 -1.22 15.43 -12.38
C LYS A 248 -0.38 15.27 -11.12
N LYS A 249 0.18 16.36 -10.56
CA LYS A 249 1.06 16.26 -9.37
C LYS A 249 0.34 15.60 -8.19
N GLU A 250 1.03 14.74 -7.48
CA GLU A 250 0.49 13.96 -6.34
C GLU A 250 1.42 14.07 -5.14
N PHE A 251 0.84 14.16 -3.97
CA PHE A 251 1.48 14.04 -2.67
C PHE A 251 1.60 12.55 -2.34
N LEU A 252 2.73 11.96 -2.66
CA LEU A 252 2.96 10.52 -2.64
C LEU A 252 3.65 10.06 -1.36
N LEU A 253 3.16 8.96 -0.80
CA LEU A 253 3.70 8.34 0.41
C LEU A 253 5.21 8.04 0.34
N PRO A 254 5.74 7.36 -0.70
CA PRO A 254 7.17 7.06 -0.76
C PRO A 254 8.05 8.34 -0.83
N MET A 255 7.54 9.41 -1.44
CA MET A 255 8.25 10.68 -1.50
C MET A 255 8.35 11.35 -0.13
N THR A 256 7.24 11.39 0.62
CA THR A 256 7.22 11.91 1.99
C THR A 256 8.18 11.13 2.90
N VAL A 257 8.19 9.80 2.79
CA VAL A 257 9.16 8.96 3.52
C VAL A 257 10.60 9.32 3.13
N GLY A 258 10.88 9.45 1.83
CA GLY A 258 12.20 9.83 1.32
C GLY A 258 12.67 11.21 1.80
N GLU A 259 11.77 12.18 1.94
CA GLU A 259 12.06 13.49 2.51
C GLU A 259 12.45 13.38 4.00
N LEU A 260 11.67 12.65 4.80
CA LEU A 260 11.94 12.43 6.21
C LEU A 260 13.28 11.72 6.45
N LEU A 261 13.66 10.79 5.57
CA LEU A 261 14.98 10.16 5.59
C LEU A 261 16.09 11.18 5.29
N LYS A 262 15.95 12.00 4.25
CA LYS A 262 16.93 13.06 3.89
C LYS A 262 17.09 14.11 4.98
N GLU A 263 16.01 14.44 5.68
CA GLU A 263 16.00 15.37 6.81
C GLU A 263 16.61 14.73 8.09
N GLY A 264 16.89 13.44 8.06
CA GLY A 264 17.40 12.70 9.24
C GLY A 264 16.37 12.52 10.36
N LYS A 265 15.09 12.79 10.10
CA LYS A 265 14.00 12.72 11.08
C LYS A 265 13.48 11.30 11.32
N ALA A 266 13.55 10.43 10.33
CA ALA A 266 13.02 9.09 10.41
C ALA A 266 14.10 8.03 10.22
N ASN A 267 13.88 6.89 10.88
CA ASN A 267 14.49 5.60 10.58
C ASN A 267 13.39 4.68 10.02
N VAL A 268 13.65 4.00 8.91
CA VAL A 268 12.69 3.09 8.30
C VAL A 268 13.32 1.70 8.20
N LYS A 269 12.87 0.78 9.04
CA LYS A 269 13.35 -0.61 9.03
C LYS A 269 12.77 -1.36 7.85
N VAL A 270 13.61 -1.96 7.00
CA VAL A 270 13.18 -2.84 5.92
C VAL A 270 13.03 -4.26 6.44
N LEU A 271 11.79 -4.69 6.63
CA LEU A 271 11.41 -6.02 7.11
C LEU A 271 11.28 -6.96 5.91
N SER A 272 12.18 -7.93 5.79
CA SER A 272 12.11 -8.87 4.67
C SER A 272 10.95 -9.83 4.79
N THR A 273 10.31 -10.06 3.67
CA THR A 273 9.35 -11.15 3.47
C THR A 273 9.78 -12.00 2.28
N ALA A 274 9.65 -13.31 2.41
CA ALA A 274 9.83 -14.28 1.32
C ALA A 274 8.53 -14.52 0.55
N ASP A 275 7.42 -13.90 0.96
CA ASP A 275 6.13 -14.05 0.29
C ASP A 275 6.22 -13.56 -1.16
N LYS A 276 5.52 -14.27 -2.03
CA LYS A 276 5.34 -13.81 -3.39
C LYS A 276 4.20 -12.78 -3.40
N TRP A 277 4.51 -11.59 -3.89
CA TRP A 277 3.53 -10.55 -4.13
C TRP A 277 2.76 -10.83 -5.43
N TYR A 278 1.48 -10.52 -5.43
CA TYR A 278 0.64 -10.55 -6.62
C TYR A 278 -0.19 -9.28 -6.68
N GLY A 279 -0.19 -8.62 -7.83
CA GLY A 279 -1.05 -7.46 -8.08
C GLY A 279 -1.78 -7.62 -9.40
N VAL A 280 -2.93 -6.99 -9.52
CA VAL A 280 -3.68 -6.94 -10.77
C VAL A 280 -3.41 -5.58 -11.41
N THR A 281 -2.27 -5.44 -12.08
CA THR A 281 -1.94 -4.21 -12.82
C THR A 281 -2.68 -4.17 -14.16
N TYR A 282 -2.76 -5.31 -14.82
CA TYR A 282 -3.48 -5.52 -16.08
C TYR A 282 -4.57 -6.57 -15.89
N ALA A 283 -5.63 -6.53 -16.69
CA ALA A 283 -6.67 -7.56 -16.66
C ALA A 283 -6.11 -8.98 -16.91
N ALA A 284 -5.00 -9.08 -17.66
CA ALA A 284 -4.28 -10.33 -17.91
C ALA A 284 -3.59 -10.93 -16.67
N ASP A 285 -3.35 -10.14 -15.61
CA ASP A 285 -2.74 -10.63 -14.38
C ASP A 285 -3.75 -11.40 -13.50
N LYS A 286 -5.05 -11.11 -13.64
CA LYS A 286 -6.11 -11.68 -12.81
C LYS A 286 -6.12 -13.22 -12.76
N PRO A 287 -6.00 -13.96 -13.89
CA PRO A 287 -5.96 -15.42 -13.86
C PRO A 287 -4.82 -15.98 -13.00
N LEU A 288 -3.66 -15.31 -12.96
CA LEU A 288 -2.52 -15.72 -12.13
C LEU A 288 -2.82 -15.53 -10.64
N VAL A 289 -3.45 -14.41 -10.28
CA VAL A 289 -3.86 -14.12 -8.90
C VAL A 289 -4.88 -15.16 -8.44
N VAL A 290 -5.92 -15.41 -9.25
CA VAL A 290 -6.96 -16.42 -8.96
C VAL A 290 -6.35 -17.80 -8.77
N ALA A 291 -5.45 -18.22 -9.67
CA ALA A 291 -4.79 -19.53 -9.57
C ALA A 291 -3.94 -19.63 -8.29
N ALA A 292 -3.17 -18.59 -7.96
CA ALA A 292 -2.33 -18.56 -6.78
C ALA A 292 -3.15 -18.60 -5.47
N LEU A 293 -4.25 -17.85 -5.38
CA LEU A 293 -5.13 -17.85 -4.20
C LEU A 293 -5.90 -19.17 -4.06
N LYS A 294 -6.32 -19.76 -5.17
CA LYS A 294 -6.92 -21.09 -5.18
C LYS A 294 -5.96 -22.15 -4.66
N GLU A 295 -4.72 -22.19 -5.16
CA GLU A 295 -3.67 -23.09 -4.68
C GLU A 295 -3.43 -22.93 -3.18
N LYS A 296 -3.31 -21.69 -2.69
CA LYS A 296 -3.14 -21.40 -1.26
C LYS A 296 -4.33 -21.88 -0.42
N THR A 297 -5.54 -21.78 -0.93
CA THR A 297 -6.75 -22.31 -0.28
C THR A 297 -6.73 -23.85 -0.25
N GLU A 298 -6.35 -24.49 -1.34
CA GLU A 298 -6.19 -25.95 -1.42
C GLU A 298 -5.10 -26.47 -0.47
N GLN A 299 -4.04 -25.70 -0.24
CA GLN A 299 -2.99 -25.97 0.74
C GLN A 299 -3.41 -25.70 2.19
N GLY A 300 -4.63 -25.21 2.44
CA GLY A 300 -5.17 -24.93 3.76
C GLY A 300 -4.70 -23.61 4.38
N LEU A 301 -4.08 -22.70 3.61
CA LEU A 301 -3.72 -21.37 4.11
C LEU A 301 -4.95 -20.49 4.33
N TYR A 302 -6.01 -20.73 3.57
CA TYR A 302 -7.29 -20.02 3.67
C TYR A 302 -8.46 -21.00 3.79
N PRO A 303 -9.54 -20.63 4.49
CA PRO A 303 -10.73 -21.46 4.60
C PRO A 303 -11.42 -21.69 3.25
N ALA A 304 -11.67 -22.94 2.89
CA ALA A 304 -12.33 -23.29 1.62
C ALA A 304 -13.80 -22.83 1.53
N ALA A 305 -14.46 -22.66 2.68
CA ALA A 305 -15.86 -22.22 2.77
C ALA A 305 -16.04 -20.69 2.72
N GLY A 306 -14.95 -19.95 2.52
CA GLY A 306 -14.90 -18.49 2.54
C GLY A 306 -14.18 -17.95 3.77
N LEU A 307 -13.49 -16.81 3.63
CA LEU A 307 -12.59 -16.25 4.65
C LEU A 307 -13.29 -15.95 5.98
N TRP A 308 -14.57 -15.55 5.92
CA TRP A 308 -15.37 -15.15 7.08
C TRP A 308 -16.53 -16.13 7.37
N SER A 309 -16.44 -17.35 6.84
CA SER A 309 -17.43 -18.41 7.14
C SER A 309 -17.31 -18.85 8.60
N LYS A 310 -18.46 -18.93 9.27
CA LYS A 310 -18.58 -19.45 10.65
C LYS A 310 -18.52 -20.97 10.66
#